data_aaf41cec2d29af8b98451cbc824bd532
#
_entry.id   aaf41cec2d29af8b98451cbc824bd532
#
_cell.length_a   1.000
_cell.length_b   1.000
_cell.length_c   1.000
_cell.angle_alpha   90.00
_cell.angle_beta   90.00
_cell.angle_gamma   90.00
#
_symmetry.space_group_name_H-M   'P 1'
#
loop_
_entity.id
_entity.type
_entity.pdbx_description
1 polymer ?
#
loop_
_entity_poly.entity_id
_entity_poly.type
_entity_poly.pdbx_seq_one_letter_code
_entity_poly.pdbx_strand_id
1 'polypeptide(L)'
;MSEEKRKVYIAGAHSRGRTLRVYLEYLYPEVEVVAFLVDDMSENAETADGLPVQLIGQGLHTEYPVYLGMRGANHEKVTDELQEVGMHKIIPVTVELDRQLRNEYVRRYAQNRGRLFFMIDELSARNKNMQEKTAGIYVACSIYDKPLQDSYTFIKEELSLQVGADLTRERISADAIPDYEGENISDRNKQFCELTGLYWIWKNACEDYVGLVHYRRHFLLPDNWLERMIGNRIDVLLPVPLYVAPNIAENYKERHIASDWEYLMEYFKKKLSKEYEVAEQIFSGNLYYPCNMFIARKEVLDQLCEWMFPILFAVAKHGGEKKDSYLNRYPGFISERLITYFFESHMEKYRVAYANKNFLR
;
A
#
# COMPACT_ATOMS: atom_id res chain seq x y z
N MET A 1 10.30 33.27 -21.60
CA MET A 1 11.16 32.23 -22.22
C MET A 1 10.83 30.94 -21.45
N SER A 2 10.26 29.92 -22.09
CA SER A 2 10.12 28.61 -21.46
C SER A 2 11.53 28.06 -21.20
N GLU A 3 11.89 27.85 -19.97
CA GLU A 3 13.15 27.13 -19.62
C GLU A 3 13.12 25.78 -20.36
N GLU A 4 14.21 25.46 -21.04
CA GLU A 4 14.36 24.20 -21.77
C GLU A 4 14.38 23.07 -20.73
N LYS A 5 13.40 22.14 -20.82
CA LYS A 5 13.28 21.05 -19.85
C LYS A 5 14.46 20.10 -19.95
N ARG A 6 14.91 19.62 -18.80
CA ARG A 6 15.91 18.56 -18.69
C ARG A 6 15.30 17.22 -19.10
N LYS A 7 15.67 16.73 -20.27
CA LYS A 7 15.19 15.46 -20.83
C LYS A 7 15.86 14.28 -20.13
N VAL A 8 15.06 13.25 -19.81
CA VAL A 8 15.53 12.02 -19.17
C VAL A 8 14.85 10.80 -19.78
N TYR A 9 15.46 9.64 -19.64
CA TYR A 9 14.86 8.34 -19.91
C TYR A 9 14.52 7.60 -18.62
N ILE A 10 13.57 6.65 -18.72
CA ILE A 10 13.32 5.65 -17.67
C ILE A 10 13.49 4.27 -18.27
N ALA A 11 14.42 3.47 -17.75
CA ALA A 11 14.52 2.07 -18.11
C ALA A 11 13.47 1.27 -17.31
N GLY A 12 12.60 0.56 -18.07
CA GLY A 12 11.43 -0.18 -17.57
C GLY A 12 10.10 0.53 -17.85
N ALA A 13 9.26 -0.09 -18.70
CA ALA A 13 7.96 0.45 -19.15
C ALA A 13 6.76 -0.02 -18.35
N HIS A 14 6.95 -0.89 -17.33
CA HIS A 14 5.89 -1.42 -16.49
C HIS A 14 5.56 -0.50 -15.31
N SER A 15 4.69 -0.95 -14.41
CA SER A 15 4.09 -0.14 -13.34
C SER A 15 5.09 0.69 -12.51
N ARG A 16 6.29 0.16 -12.23
CA ARG A 16 7.31 0.92 -11.47
C ARG A 16 7.87 2.10 -12.26
N GLY A 17 8.27 1.88 -13.51
CA GLY A 17 8.77 2.95 -14.37
C GLY A 17 7.70 4.02 -14.63
N ARG A 18 6.46 3.60 -14.87
CA ARG A 18 5.31 4.51 -15.07
C ARG A 18 5.02 5.35 -13.81
N THR A 19 5.04 4.74 -12.63
CA THR A 19 4.90 5.47 -11.36
C THR A 19 6.07 6.42 -11.11
N LEU A 20 7.30 5.99 -11.41
CA LEU A 20 8.48 6.83 -11.30
C LEU A 20 8.39 8.08 -12.19
N ARG A 21 7.89 7.94 -13.42
CA ARG A 21 7.60 9.09 -14.29
C ARG A 21 6.71 10.11 -13.61
N VAL A 22 5.59 9.63 -13.02
CA VAL A 22 4.65 10.53 -12.33
C VAL A 22 5.33 11.27 -11.18
N TYR A 23 6.15 10.58 -10.40
CA TYR A 23 6.90 11.23 -9.32
C TYR A 23 7.88 12.27 -9.85
N LEU A 24 8.69 11.93 -10.86
CA LEU A 24 9.70 12.83 -11.41
C LEU A 24 9.07 14.09 -12.02
N GLU A 25 8.08 13.95 -12.89
CA GLU A 25 7.46 15.10 -13.57
C GLU A 25 6.64 15.97 -12.62
N TYR A 26 6.05 15.38 -11.55
CA TYR A 26 5.31 16.14 -10.54
C TYR A 26 6.24 16.89 -9.57
N LEU A 27 7.32 16.25 -9.15
CA LEU A 27 8.26 16.82 -8.17
C LEU A 27 9.23 17.82 -8.80
N TYR A 28 9.58 17.59 -10.05
CA TYR A 28 10.57 18.35 -10.81
C TYR A 28 9.96 18.81 -12.16
N PRO A 29 9.21 19.92 -12.16
CA PRO A 29 8.53 20.41 -13.39
C PRO A 29 9.48 20.72 -14.56
N GLU A 30 10.76 20.93 -14.25
CA GLU A 30 11.84 21.11 -15.22
C GLU A 30 12.31 19.78 -15.84
N VAL A 31 11.87 18.62 -15.35
CA VAL A 31 12.17 17.31 -15.92
C VAL A 31 11.09 16.90 -16.92
N GLU A 32 11.52 16.33 -18.03
CA GLU A 32 10.67 15.72 -19.05
C GLU A 32 11.14 14.30 -19.33
N VAL A 33 10.29 13.31 -19.06
CA VAL A 33 10.56 11.93 -19.48
C VAL A 33 10.21 11.78 -20.94
N VAL A 34 11.20 11.48 -21.79
CA VAL A 34 11.01 11.46 -23.26
C VAL A 34 10.68 10.08 -23.81
N ALA A 35 11.12 9.02 -23.14
CA ALA A 35 10.77 7.63 -23.48
C ALA A 35 11.02 6.67 -22.31
N PHE A 36 10.37 5.50 -22.39
CA PHE A 36 10.76 4.34 -21.63
C PHE A 36 11.73 3.48 -22.43
N LEU A 37 12.77 2.97 -21.79
CA LEU A 37 13.74 2.07 -22.40
C LEU A 37 13.53 0.64 -21.91
N VAL A 38 13.64 -0.33 -22.81
CA VAL A 38 13.50 -1.76 -22.48
C VAL A 38 14.62 -2.57 -23.19
N ASP A 39 14.98 -3.70 -22.63
CA ASP A 39 15.93 -4.64 -23.20
C ASP A 39 15.26 -5.61 -24.20
N ASP A 40 13.94 -5.76 -24.13
CA ASP A 40 13.15 -6.61 -25.04
C ASP A 40 11.79 -5.95 -25.33
N MET A 41 11.40 -5.89 -26.60
CA MET A 41 10.09 -5.38 -27.03
C MET A 41 9.00 -6.45 -27.05
N SER A 42 9.32 -7.74 -26.93
CA SER A 42 8.35 -8.85 -27.09
C SER A 42 7.20 -8.82 -26.05
N GLU A 43 7.48 -8.29 -24.85
CA GLU A 43 6.50 -8.15 -23.75
C GLU A 43 6.06 -6.70 -23.53
N ASN A 44 6.45 -5.78 -24.42
CA ASN A 44 6.19 -4.35 -24.28
C ASN A 44 5.41 -3.80 -25.47
N ALA A 45 4.46 -2.90 -25.20
CA ALA A 45 3.79 -2.13 -26.23
C ALA A 45 4.74 -1.04 -26.76
N GLU A 46 4.50 -0.56 -27.98
CA GLU A 46 5.27 0.55 -28.60
C GLU A 46 5.15 1.88 -27.85
N THR A 47 4.11 2.01 -27.02
CA THR A 47 3.88 3.20 -26.19
C THR A 47 3.38 2.82 -24.81
N ALA A 48 3.78 3.59 -23.80
CA ALA A 48 3.25 3.49 -22.44
C ALA A 48 2.95 4.91 -21.90
N ASP A 49 1.73 5.11 -21.39
CA ASP A 49 1.25 6.41 -20.90
C ASP A 49 1.48 7.58 -21.89
N GLY A 50 1.34 7.30 -23.20
CA GLY A 50 1.51 8.27 -24.27
C GLY A 50 2.97 8.59 -24.62
N LEU A 51 3.95 7.92 -24.01
CA LEU A 51 5.36 8.03 -24.38
C LEU A 51 5.81 6.80 -25.17
N PRO A 52 6.79 6.95 -26.10
CA PRO A 52 7.38 5.84 -26.81
C PRO A 52 8.10 4.89 -25.84
N VAL A 53 8.00 3.58 -26.12
CA VAL A 53 8.86 2.54 -25.56
C VAL A 53 9.89 2.18 -26.59
N GLN A 54 11.17 2.29 -26.25
CA GLN A 54 12.29 2.11 -27.15
C GLN A 54 13.22 1.01 -26.66
N LEU A 55 13.75 0.24 -27.59
CA LEU A 55 14.79 -0.73 -27.27
C LEU A 55 16.08 -0.02 -26.89
N ILE A 56 16.77 -0.53 -25.86
CA ILE A 56 18.14 -0.08 -25.54
C ILE A 56 19.02 -0.41 -26.76
N GLY A 57 19.59 0.62 -27.42
CA GLY A 57 20.33 0.43 -28.66
C GLY A 57 20.83 1.72 -29.26
N GLN A 58 21.25 1.67 -30.53
CA GLN A 58 21.74 2.83 -31.26
C GLN A 58 20.62 3.88 -31.49
N GLY A 59 21.00 5.14 -31.50
CA GLY A 59 20.08 6.28 -31.76
C GLY A 59 19.51 6.93 -30.53
N LEU A 60 19.86 6.46 -29.34
CA LEU A 60 19.52 7.15 -28.08
C LEU A 60 20.43 8.36 -27.87
N HIS A 61 19.89 9.40 -27.23
CA HIS A 61 20.65 10.57 -26.79
C HIS A 61 21.45 10.23 -25.54
N THR A 62 22.73 9.93 -25.71
CA THR A 62 23.61 9.45 -24.63
C THR A 62 23.88 10.48 -23.53
N GLU A 63 23.62 11.76 -23.80
CA GLU A 63 23.69 12.86 -22.82
C GLU A 63 22.53 12.88 -21.82
N TYR A 64 21.39 12.23 -22.11
CA TYR A 64 20.24 12.21 -21.22
C TYR A 64 20.47 11.22 -20.06
N PRO A 65 20.16 11.63 -18.81
CA PRO A 65 20.16 10.69 -17.68
C PRO A 65 19.10 9.59 -17.87
N VAL A 66 19.43 8.37 -17.41
CA VAL A 66 18.52 7.22 -17.39
C VAL A 66 18.24 6.81 -15.94
N TYR A 67 16.99 6.82 -15.54
CA TYR A 67 16.55 6.29 -14.26
C TYR A 67 16.18 4.81 -14.40
N LEU A 68 16.74 3.92 -13.57
CA LEU A 68 16.39 2.50 -13.57
C LEU A 68 15.08 2.26 -12.79
N GLY A 69 13.95 2.32 -13.47
CA GLY A 69 12.59 2.20 -12.93
C GLY A 69 12.09 0.75 -12.79
N MET A 70 12.98 -0.22 -12.56
CA MET A 70 12.64 -1.64 -12.40
C MET A 70 13.09 -2.20 -11.04
N ARG A 71 12.99 -3.51 -10.85
CA ARG A 71 13.48 -4.17 -9.62
C ARG A 71 15.00 -4.14 -9.57
N GLY A 72 15.57 -3.94 -8.37
CA GLY A 72 17.00 -3.86 -8.16
C GLY A 72 17.81 -5.08 -8.66
N ALA A 73 17.20 -6.27 -8.69
CA ALA A 73 17.83 -7.45 -9.25
C ALA A 73 18.20 -7.34 -10.75
N ASN A 74 17.56 -6.43 -11.47
CA ASN A 74 17.81 -6.21 -12.91
C ASN A 74 18.72 -4.99 -13.15
N HIS A 75 19.14 -4.27 -12.11
CA HIS A 75 19.90 -3.02 -12.28
C HIS A 75 21.26 -3.26 -12.92
N GLU A 76 22.01 -4.29 -12.49
CA GLU A 76 23.34 -4.60 -13.01
C GLU A 76 23.27 -4.88 -14.51
N LYS A 77 22.46 -5.86 -14.93
CA LYS A 77 22.28 -6.23 -16.34
C LYS A 77 21.93 -5.01 -17.22
N VAL A 78 20.92 -4.24 -16.82
CA VAL A 78 20.46 -3.09 -17.63
C VAL A 78 21.49 -1.95 -17.61
N THR A 79 22.24 -1.79 -16.53
CA THR A 79 23.37 -0.83 -16.49
C THR A 79 24.42 -1.17 -17.53
N ASP A 80 24.83 -2.44 -17.60
CA ASP A 80 25.84 -2.90 -18.58
C ASP A 80 25.36 -2.65 -20.00
N GLU A 81 24.13 -3.03 -20.33
CA GLU A 81 23.54 -2.80 -21.66
C GLU A 81 23.47 -1.30 -22.03
N LEU A 82 23.14 -0.43 -21.08
CA LEU A 82 23.12 1.02 -21.28
C LEU A 82 24.53 1.57 -21.48
N GLN A 83 25.53 1.08 -20.77
CA GLN A 83 26.94 1.49 -20.94
C GLN A 83 27.52 1.06 -22.30
N GLU A 84 27.15 -0.12 -22.80
CA GLU A 84 27.57 -0.60 -24.12
C GLU A 84 27.10 0.32 -25.25
N VAL A 85 25.95 1.00 -25.09
CA VAL A 85 25.45 1.98 -26.08
C VAL A 85 25.87 3.42 -25.76
N GLY A 86 26.82 3.61 -24.83
CA GLY A 86 27.45 4.90 -24.53
C GLY A 86 26.69 5.76 -23.51
N MET A 87 25.73 5.20 -22.79
CA MET A 87 25.03 5.91 -21.73
C MET A 87 25.82 5.84 -20.41
N HIS A 88 26.12 7.01 -19.82
CA HIS A 88 26.96 7.07 -18.60
C HIS A 88 26.25 7.69 -17.40
N LYS A 89 25.16 8.43 -17.62
CA LYS A 89 24.38 9.07 -16.55
C LYS A 89 23.25 8.16 -16.11
N ILE A 90 23.58 7.03 -15.47
CA ILE A 90 22.64 6.01 -15.05
C ILE A 90 22.33 6.19 -13.55
N ILE A 91 21.05 6.29 -13.20
CA ILE A 91 20.57 6.55 -11.84
C ILE A 91 19.74 5.37 -11.38
N PRO A 92 20.30 4.48 -10.55
CA PRO A 92 19.54 3.36 -10.00
C PRO A 92 18.48 3.86 -9.01
N VAL A 93 17.22 3.51 -9.26
CA VAL A 93 16.13 3.80 -8.33
C VAL A 93 16.13 2.72 -7.25
N THR A 94 16.94 2.95 -6.23
CA THR A 94 17.01 2.09 -5.05
C THR A 94 15.70 2.12 -4.26
N VAL A 95 15.51 1.18 -3.32
CA VAL A 95 14.35 1.17 -2.42
C VAL A 95 14.26 2.48 -1.62
N GLU A 96 15.40 3.04 -1.24
CA GLU A 96 15.45 4.30 -0.49
C GLU A 96 15.06 5.51 -1.36
N LEU A 97 15.59 5.60 -2.59
CA LEU A 97 15.22 6.67 -3.52
C LEU A 97 13.73 6.60 -3.90
N ASP A 98 13.20 5.40 -4.18
CA ASP A 98 11.77 5.21 -4.44
C ASP A 98 10.91 5.67 -3.25
N ARG A 99 11.33 5.35 -2.02
CA ARG A 99 10.68 5.77 -0.79
C ARG A 99 10.67 7.29 -0.66
N GLN A 100 11.80 7.94 -0.87
CA GLN A 100 11.94 9.39 -0.79
C GLN A 100 11.06 10.10 -1.83
N LEU A 101 11.10 9.67 -3.09
CA LEU A 101 10.28 10.24 -4.17
C LEU A 101 8.79 10.06 -3.87
N ARG A 102 8.36 8.89 -3.44
CA ARG A 102 6.97 8.62 -3.08
C ARG A 102 6.51 9.49 -1.91
N ASN A 103 7.29 9.55 -0.83
CA ASN A 103 6.93 10.32 0.35
C ASN A 103 6.80 11.82 0.02
N GLU A 104 7.74 12.35 -0.78
CA GLU A 104 7.70 13.75 -1.21
C GLU A 104 6.54 14.02 -2.17
N TYR A 105 6.27 13.08 -3.10
CA TYR A 105 5.10 13.17 -3.99
C TYR A 105 3.80 13.26 -3.19
N VAL A 106 3.59 12.33 -2.23
CA VAL A 106 2.37 12.31 -1.42
C VAL A 106 2.27 13.57 -0.56
N ARG A 107 3.39 14.04 0.01
CA ARG A 107 3.45 15.27 0.81
C ARG A 107 3.00 16.48 -0.01
N ARG A 108 3.57 16.71 -1.19
CA ARG A 108 3.18 17.83 -2.07
C ARG A 108 1.76 17.68 -2.59
N TYR A 109 1.34 16.46 -2.92
CA TYR A 109 -0.02 16.16 -3.31
C TYR A 109 -1.04 16.53 -2.23
N ALA A 110 -0.76 16.22 -0.97
CA ALA A 110 -1.58 16.59 0.18
C ALA A 110 -1.58 18.13 0.38
N GLN A 111 -0.42 18.77 0.39
CA GLN A 111 -0.26 20.20 0.56
C GLN A 111 -1.02 21.01 -0.50
N ASN A 112 -0.97 20.59 -1.77
CA ASN A 112 -1.70 21.23 -2.87
C ASN A 112 -3.23 21.13 -2.71
N ARG A 113 -3.71 20.26 -1.80
CA ARG A 113 -5.13 20.11 -1.42
C ARG A 113 -5.45 20.70 -0.04
N GLY A 114 -4.53 21.48 0.53
CA GLY A 114 -4.69 22.07 1.86
C GLY A 114 -4.68 21.05 3.00
N ARG A 115 -4.13 19.84 2.76
CA ARG A 115 -4.07 18.76 3.76
C ARG A 115 -2.70 18.66 4.41
N LEU A 116 -2.69 18.27 5.67
CA LEU A 116 -1.47 18.00 6.40
C LEU A 116 -0.98 16.56 6.10
N PHE A 117 0.34 16.41 6.02
CA PHE A 117 0.99 15.12 5.86
C PHE A 117 2.10 14.99 6.92
N PHE A 118 1.93 14.05 7.84
CA PHE A 118 2.85 13.83 8.95
C PHE A 118 3.45 12.42 8.85
N MET A 119 4.76 12.33 8.72
CA MET A 119 5.46 11.06 8.93
C MET A 119 5.67 10.85 10.44
N ILE A 120 5.48 9.63 10.93
CA ILE A 120 5.62 9.30 12.35
C ILE A 120 7.03 9.57 12.89
N ASP A 121 8.06 9.37 12.07
CA ASP A 121 9.46 9.60 12.39
C ASP A 121 9.83 11.10 12.46
N GLU A 122 9.02 11.98 11.86
CA GLU A 122 9.19 13.44 11.92
C GLU A 122 8.47 14.06 13.14
N LEU A 123 7.52 13.36 13.75
CA LEU A 123 6.79 13.85 14.91
C LEU A 123 7.67 13.79 16.18
N SER A 124 7.66 14.85 16.99
CA SER A 124 8.35 14.81 18.28
C SER A 124 7.56 14.03 19.33
N ALA A 125 8.26 13.26 20.16
CA ALA A 125 7.65 12.72 21.37
C ALA A 125 7.42 13.87 22.36
N ARG A 126 6.16 14.30 22.52
CA ARG A 126 5.79 15.41 23.41
C ARG A 126 5.16 14.86 24.69
N ASN A 127 5.67 15.33 25.83
CA ASN A 127 5.16 15.24 27.20
C ASN A 127 5.69 14.10 28.08
N LYS A 128 6.25 14.55 29.22
CA LYS A 128 6.69 13.70 30.35
C LYS A 128 5.55 13.19 31.25
N ASN A 129 4.30 13.65 31.05
CA ASN A 129 3.12 13.31 31.88
C ASN A 129 2.02 12.67 31.05
N MET A 130 2.36 11.73 30.18
CA MET A 130 1.34 10.98 29.42
C MET A 130 0.76 9.86 30.25
N GLN A 131 -0.56 9.67 30.14
CA GLN A 131 -1.20 8.46 30.63
C GLN A 131 -0.62 7.26 29.90
N GLU A 132 -0.21 6.24 30.63
CA GLU A 132 0.30 5.00 30.05
C GLU A 132 -0.80 4.37 29.19
N LYS A 133 -0.48 4.12 27.92
CA LYS A 133 -1.36 3.50 26.92
C LYS A 133 -0.77 2.19 26.46
N THR A 134 -1.62 1.22 26.23
CA THR A 134 -1.24 -0.08 25.71
C THR A 134 -1.34 -0.13 24.19
N ALA A 135 -0.51 -0.95 23.55
CA ALA A 135 -0.57 -1.17 22.12
C ALA A 135 -0.32 -2.65 21.77
N GLY A 136 -1.06 -3.15 20.77
CA GLY A 136 -0.87 -4.46 20.17
C GLY A 136 -0.88 -4.36 18.64
N ILE A 137 0.22 -4.72 18.00
CA ILE A 137 0.34 -4.80 16.55
C ILE A 137 0.32 -6.28 16.16
N TYR A 138 -0.78 -6.73 15.60
CA TYR A 138 -0.99 -8.13 15.27
C TYR A 138 -0.41 -8.44 13.89
N VAL A 139 0.55 -9.37 13.88
CA VAL A 139 1.22 -9.84 12.67
C VAL A 139 0.45 -11.03 12.12
N ALA A 140 -0.32 -10.81 11.04
CA ALA A 140 -1.04 -11.89 10.38
C ALA A 140 -0.06 -12.88 9.75
N CYS A 141 -0.04 -14.10 10.25
CA CYS A 141 0.79 -15.22 9.82
C CYS A 141 -0.09 -16.44 9.53
N SER A 142 0.36 -17.30 8.61
CA SER A 142 -0.32 -18.53 8.25
C SER A 142 0.67 -19.69 8.16
N ILE A 143 0.21 -20.92 8.37
CA ILE A 143 1.03 -22.12 8.11
C ILE A 143 1.43 -22.27 6.64
N TYR A 144 0.75 -21.56 5.73
CA TYR A 144 1.03 -21.55 4.28
C TYR A 144 2.00 -20.44 3.87
N ASP A 145 2.50 -19.66 4.81
CA ASP A 145 3.45 -18.58 4.53
C ASP A 145 4.78 -19.14 4.08
N LYS A 146 5.36 -18.51 3.06
CA LYS A 146 6.70 -18.90 2.58
C LYS A 146 7.76 -18.50 3.58
N PRO A 147 8.76 -19.33 3.83
CA PRO A 147 9.90 -18.96 4.66
C PRO A 147 10.54 -17.65 4.19
N LEU A 148 10.88 -16.80 5.14
CA LEU A 148 11.57 -15.55 4.86
C LEU A 148 13.05 -15.78 4.63
N GLN A 149 13.64 -15.06 3.67
CA GLN A 149 15.10 -14.99 3.45
C GLN A 149 15.71 -13.88 4.30
N ASP A 150 14.98 -12.77 4.48
CA ASP A 150 15.39 -11.65 5.32
C ASP A 150 15.07 -11.95 6.78
N SER A 151 15.98 -11.63 7.70
CA SER A 151 15.73 -11.71 9.12
C SER A 151 14.92 -10.47 9.58
N TYR A 152 13.97 -10.67 10.47
CA TYR A 152 13.22 -9.61 11.11
C TYR A 152 12.95 -9.99 12.57
N THR A 153 13.18 -9.06 13.47
CA THR A 153 12.85 -9.20 14.88
C THR A 153 11.64 -8.34 15.18
N PHE A 154 10.61 -8.93 15.76
CA PHE A 154 9.40 -8.22 16.18
C PHE A 154 9.76 -7.13 17.19
N ILE A 155 9.16 -5.96 17.03
CA ILE A 155 9.20 -4.94 18.08
C ILE A 155 8.33 -5.39 19.25
N LYS A 156 8.49 -4.74 20.40
CA LYS A 156 7.85 -5.13 21.68
C LYS A 156 6.33 -5.29 21.56
N GLU A 157 5.68 -4.47 20.77
CA GLU A 157 4.23 -4.43 20.62
C GLU A 157 3.72 -5.36 19.51
N GLU A 158 4.60 -6.01 18.73
CA GLU A 158 4.19 -6.97 17.70
C GLU A 158 3.88 -8.34 18.30
N LEU A 159 2.69 -8.86 17.96
CA LEU A 159 2.15 -10.13 18.42
C LEU A 159 1.85 -11.02 17.21
N SER A 160 2.29 -12.28 17.24
CA SER A 160 1.99 -13.23 16.18
C SER A 160 0.52 -13.65 16.24
N LEU A 161 -0.24 -13.45 15.16
CA LEU A 161 -1.63 -13.86 14.99
C LEU A 161 -1.75 -14.87 13.86
N GLN A 162 -2.03 -16.13 14.20
CA GLN A 162 -2.26 -17.18 13.21
C GLN A 162 -3.65 -17.03 12.61
N VAL A 163 -3.71 -16.59 11.35
CA VAL A 163 -4.97 -16.43 10.61
C VAL A 163 -5.40 -17.74 9.93
N GLY A 164 -6.71 -18.00 9.88
CA GLY A 164 -7.28 -19.25 9.38
C GLY A 164 -6.94 -20.47 10.27
N ALA A 165 -6.72 -20.24 11.54
CA ALA A 165 -6.32 -21.28 12.48
C ALA A 165 -7.40 -22.35 12.72
N ASP A 166 -8.67 -22.06 12.40
CA ASP A 166 -9.77 -23.04 12.43
C ASP A 166 -9.71 -24.05 11.26
N LEU A 167 -9.00 -23.73 10.19
CA LEU A 167 -8.86 -24.58 9.02
C LEU A 167 -7.74 -25.64 9.14
N THR A 168 -7.00 -25.65 10.23
CA THR A 168 -5.85 -26.53 10.45
C THR A 168 -5.66 -26.89 11.92
N ARG A 169 -5.02 -28.05 12.16
CA ARG A 169 -4.56 -28.43 13.51
C ARG A 169 -3.13 -27.97 13.79
N GLU A 170 -2.42 -27.51 12.76
CA GLU A 170 -1.04 -27.06 12.91
C GLU A 170 -0.99 -25.65 13.50
N ARG A 171 0.04 -25.40 14.32
CA ARG A 171 0.33 -24.08 14.87
C ARG A 171 1.67 -23.58 14.36
N ILE A 172 1.71 -22.31 14.02
CA ILE A 172 2.97 -21.66 13.52
C ILE A 172 4.01 -21.58 14.65
N SER A 173 3.56 -21.36 15.89
CA SER A 173 4.36 -21.40 17.12
C SER A 173 3.46 -21.57 18.32
N ALA A 174 4.05 -21.91 19.49
CA ALA A 174 3.31 -22.05 20.75
C ALA A 174 2.74 -20.71 21.25
N ASP A 175 3.43 -19.59 20.94
CA ASP A 175 3.08 -18.26 21.42
C ASP A 175 2.16 -17.50 20.44
N ALA A 176 1.85 -18.07 19.26
CA ALA A 176 0.98 -17.43 18.29
C ALA A 176 -0.48 -17.51 18.75
N ILE A 177 -1.14 -16.37 18.74
CA ILE A 177 -2.57 -16.25 19.02
C ILE A 177 -3.35 -16.85 17.85
N PRO A 178 -4.22 -17.85 18.05
CA PRO A 178 -5.05 -18.37 16.97
C PRO A 178 -6.31 -17.51 16.77
N ASP A 179 -6.63 -17.16 15.54
CA ASP A 179 -7.78 -16.29 15.23
C ASP A 179 -9.15 -16.99 15.33
N TYR A 180 -9.21 -18.25 15.79
CA TYR A 180 -10.47 -18.96 16.04
C TYR A 180 -10.98 -18.81 17.48
N GLU A 181 -10.17 -18.33 18.43
CA GLU A 181 -10.59 -18.12 19.81
C GLU A 181 -11.44 -16.84 19.93
N GLY A 182 -12.52 -16.90 20.73
CA GLY A 182 -13.44 -15.77 20.87
C GLY A 182 -14.33 -15.56 19.64
N GLU A 183 -14.84 -14.33 19.46
CA GLU A 183 -15.68 -13.98 18.31
C GLU A 183 -14.84 -13.85 17.06
N ASN A 184 -15.08 -14.68 16.04
CA ASN A 184 -14.21 -14.80 14.88
C ASN A 184 -14.93 -15.21 13.60
N ILE A 185 -14.19 -15.20 12.49
CA ILE A 185 -14.55 -15.71 11.16
C ILE A 185 -13.37 -16.51 10.55
N SER A 186 -12.62 -17.22 11.40
CA SER A 186 -11.40 -17.93 11.02
C SER A 186 -11.63 -18.97 9.91
N ASP A 187 -12.79 -19.63 9.91
CA ASP A 187 -13.25 -20.59 8.89
C ASP A 187 -13.34 -19.98 7.49
N ARG A 188 -13.47 -18.66 7.38
CA ARG A 188 -13.57 -17.92 6.11
C ARG A 188 -12.23 -17.47 5.54
N ASN A 189 -11.10 -17.86 6.13
CA ASN A 189 -9.77 -17.37 5.77
C ASN A 189 -9.40 -17.61 4.30
N LYS A 190 -9.86 -18.69 3.65
CA LYS A 190 -9.61 -18.95 2.23
C LYS A 190 -10.06 -17.80 1.31
N GLN A 191 -11.05 -17.02 1.75
CA GLN A 191 -11.59 -15.89 1.01
C GLN A 191 -11.20 -14.55 1.64
N PHE A 192 -11.23 -14.46 2.96
CA PHE A 192 -10.99 -13.21 3.70
C PHE A 192 -9.51 -12.99 4.06
N CYS A 193 -8.66 -14.00 3.99
CA CYS A 193 -7.21 -13.92 4.27
C CYS A 193 -6.93 -13.20 5.60
N GLU A 194 -6.07 -12.19 5.59
CA GLU A 194 -5.71 -11.37 6.75
C GLU A 194 -6.91 -10.67 7.42
N LEU A 195 -8.02 -10.54 6.72
CA LEU A 195 -9.22 -9.93 7.29
C LEU A 195 -9.88 -10.80 8.37
N THR A 196 -9.60 -12.11 8.42
CA THR A 196 -10.04 -12.92 9.57
C THR A 196 -9.30 -12.49 10.84
N GLY A 197 -8.02 -12.16 10.71
CA GLY A 197 -7.24 -11.54 11.79
C GLY A 197 -7.75 -10.15 12.16
N LEU A 198 -8.08 -9.30 11.17
CA LEU A 198 -8.67 -7.98 11.43
C LEU A 198 -10.00 -8.08 12.19
N TYR A 199 -10.86 -9.03 11.79
CA TYR A 199 -12.12 -9.30 12.48
C TYR A 199 -11.87 -9.75 13.93
N TRP A 200 -10.91 -10.65 14.13
CA TRP A 200 -10.53 -11.12 15.46
C TRP A 200 -10.01 -9.97 16.35
N ILE A 201 -9.13 -9.12 15.83
CA ILE A 201 -8.61 -7.92 16.52
C ILE A 201 -9.77 -7.01 16.94
N TRP A 202 -10.70 -6.76 16.01
CA TRP A 202 -11.89 -5.94 16.29
C TRP A 202 -12.67 -6.45 17.50
N LYS A 203 -12.89 -7.76 17.56
CA LYS A 203 -13.79 -8.38 18.55
C LYS A 203 -13.11 -8.73 19.87
N ASN A 204 -11.79 -8.98 19.87
CA ASN A 204 -11.14 -9.58 21.02
C ASN A 204 -9.97 -8.75 21.58
N ALA A 205 -9.35 -7.87 20.81
CA ALA A 205 -8.25 -7.03 21.28
C ALA A 205 -8.76 -5.90 22.20
N CYS A 206 -8.01 -5.63 23.29
CA CYS A 206 -8.41 -4.69 24.35
C CYS A 206 -7.42 -3.53 24.53
N GLU A 207 -6.32 -3.49 23.77
CA GLU A 207 -5.32 -2.45 23.87
C GLU A 207 -5.88 -1.10 23.38
N ASP A 208 -5.31 0.00 23.90
CA ASP A 208 -5.72 1.35 23.49
C ASP A 208 -5.44 1.66 22.01
N TYR A 209 -4.31 1.13 21.51
CA TYR A 209 -3.92 1.17 20.10
C TYR A 209 -3.76 -0.24 19.57
N VAL A 210 -4.39 -0.52 18.46
CA VAL A 210 -4.37 -1.85 17.83
C VAL A 210 -4.00 -1.70 16.36
N GLY A 211 -3.25 -2.66 15.84
CA GLY A 211 -2.81 -2.63 14.45
C GLY A 211 -2.80 -4.01 13.81
N LEU A 212 -2.90 -4.03 12.49
CA LEU A 212 -2.69 -5.20 11.65
C LEU A 212 -1.50 -4.96 10.73
N VAL A 213 -0.59 -5.90 10.71
CA VAL A 213 0.53 -6.01 9.77
C VAL A 213 0.63 -7.45 9.26
N HIS A 214 1.56 -7.74 8.37
CA HIS A 214 1.69 -9.08 7.77
C HIS A 214 3.08 -9.65 8.05
N TYR A 215 3.22 -10.96 8.02
CA TYR A 215 4.49 -11.64 8.24
C TYR A 215 5.66 -11.14 7.35
N ARG A 216 5.36 -10.54 6.21
CA ARG A 216 6.35 -9.99 5.26
C ARG A 216 6.36 -8.48 5.16
N ARG A 217 5.49 -7.79 5.90
CA ARG A 217 5.33 -6.34 5.80
C ARG A 217 5.07 -5.77 7.17
N HIS A 218 6.03 -5.00 7.65
CA HIS A 218 5.96 -4.32 8.94
C HIS A 218 6.13 -2.83 8.74
N PHE A 219 5.60 -2.03 9.63
CA PHE A 219 5.88 -0.60 9.65
C PHE A 219 7.32 -0.35 10.09
N LEU A 220 7.97 0.62 9.49
CA LEU A 220 9.26 1.14 9.95
C LEU A 220 8.97 2.22 10.99
N LEU A 221 8.99 1.82 12.27
CA LEU A 221 8.63 2.67 13.40
C LEU A 221 9.88 3.10 14.17
N PRO A 222 9.95 4.34 14.68
CA PRO A 222 10.94 4.72 15.69
C PRO A 222 10.60 4.04 17.02
N ASP A 223 11.58 3.80 17.88
CA ASP A 223 11.40 3.11 19.17
C ASP A 223 10.31 3.73 20.05
N ASN A 224 10.12 5.04 19.96
CA ASN A 224 9.13 5.82 20.71
C ASN A 224 7.89 6.19 19.87
N TRP A 225 7.50 5.32 18.94
CA TRP A 225 6.37 5.57 18.03
C TRP A 225 5.06 5.81 18.77
N LEU A 226 4.80 5.05 19.85
CA LEU A 226 3.56 5.15 20.62
C LEU A 226 3.48 6.51 21.35
N GLU A 227 4.59 6.96 21.97
CA GLU A 227 4.65 8.29 22.59
C GLU A 227 4.43 9.40 21.55
N ARG A 228 4.94 9.23 20.34
CA ARG A 228 4.70 10.18 19.24
C ARG A 228 3.24 10.21 18.83
N MET A 229 2.58 9.07 18.71
CA MET A 229 1.14 9.01 18.43
C MET A 229 0.33 9.70 19.52
N ILE A 230 0.55 9.34 20.78
CA ILE A 230 -0.18 9.89 21.92
C ILE A 230 0.10 11.40 22.05
N GLY A 231 1.37 11.79 22.07
CA GLY A 231 1.80 13.21 22.27
C GLY A 231 1.32 14.16 21.18
N ASN A 232 1.10 13.64 19.97
CA ASN A 232 0.57 14.40 18.84
C ASN A 232 -0.92 14.14 18.58
N ARG A 233 -1.59 13.37 19.45
CA ARG A 233 -3.02 13.03 19.32
C ARG A 233 -3.33 12.38 17.97
N ILE A 234 -2.45 11.50 17.51
CA ILE A 234 -2.68 10.74 16.27
C ILE A 234 -3.69 9.64 16.53
N ASP A 235 -4.76 9.63 15.76
CA ASP A 235 -5.83 8.64 15.86
C ASP A 235 -5.52 7.37 15.07
N VAL A 236 -4.81 7.52 13.95
CA VAL A 236 -4.44 6.40 13.07
C VAL A 236 -3.10 6.64 12.39
N LEU A 237 -2.31 5.59 12.30
CA LEU A 237 -1.10 5.48 11.50
C LEU A 237 -1.38 4.60 10.29
N LEU A 238 -1.23 5.16 9.10
CA LEU A 238 -1.45 4.48 7.82
C LEU A 238 -0.12 4.25 7.09
N PRO A 239 -0.02 3.26 6.21
CA PRO A 239 1.10 3.20 5.29
C PRO A 239 1.06 4.41 4.35
N VAL A 240 2.23 4.92 3.96
CA VAL A 240 2.28 5.92 2.90
C VAL A 240 1.54 5.37 1.68
N PRO A 241 0.57 6.11 1.12
CA PRO A 241 -0.26 5.61 0.03
C PRO A 241 0.56 5.30 -1.22
N LEU A 242 0.07 4.35 -2.00
CA LEU A 242 0.64 4.00 -3.30
C LEU A 242 -0.12 4.70 -4.42
N TYR A 243 0.65 5.16 -5.41
CA TYR A 243 0.09 5.65 -6.66
C TYR A 243 -0.32 4.48 -7.56
N VAL A 244 -1.49 4.57 -8.17
CA VAL A 244 -2.00 3.63 -9.18
C VAL A 244 -2.56 4.39 -10.38
N ALA A 245 -2.42 3.79 -11.55
CA ALA A 245 -2.98 4.29 -12.80
C ALA A 245 -3.95 3.24 -13.39
N PRO A 246 -4.94 3.68 -14.17
CA PRO A 246 -5.32 5.08 -14.44
C PRO A 246 -5.94 5.79 -13.22
N ASN A 247 -6.64 5.05 -12.33
CA ASN A 247 -7.17 5.46 -11.03
C ASN A 247 -7.44 4.23 -10.18
N ILE A 248 -7.93 4.40 -8.93
CA ILE A 248 -8.17 3.29 -7.99
C ILE A 248 -9.20 2.29 -8.55
N ALA A 249 -10.31 2.80 -9.11
CA ALA A 249 -11.39 1.97 -9.64
C ALA A 249 -10.94 1.15 -10.85
N GLU A 250 -10.35 1.81 -11.85
CA GLU A 250 -9.90 1.13 -13.07
C GLU A 250 -8.74 0.18 -12.79
N ASN A 251 -7.80 0.57 -11.89
CA ASN A 251 -6.72 -0.32 -11.46
C ASN A 251 -7.24 -1.60 -10.80
N TYR A 252 -8.35 -1.51 -10.03
CA TYR A 252 -8.99 -2.69 -9.49
C TYR A 252 -9.56 -3.58 -10.60
N LYS A 253 -10.33 -3.01 -11.53
CA LYS A 253 -10.98 -3.75 -12.63
C LYS A 253 -9.99 -4.43 -13.57
N GLU A 254 -8.83 -3.79 -13.83
CA GLU A 254 -7.76 -4.35 -14.66
C GLU A 254 -7.05 -5.55 -14.01
N ARG A 255 -6.97 -5.57 -12.68
CA ARG A 255 -6.18 -6.56 -11.92
C ARG A 255 -7.01 -7.66 -11.29
N HIS A 256 -8.29 -7.41 -11.12
CA HIS A 256 -9.23 -8.29 -10.42
C HIS A 256 -10.51 -8.45 -11.22
N ILE A 257 -11.54 -9.05 -10.64
CA ILE A 257 -12.82 -9.27 -11.31
C ILE A 257 -13.64 -7.99 -11.27
N ALA A 258 -13.89 -7.40 -12.43
CA ALA A 258 -14.61 -6.12 -12.55
C ALA A 258 -16.02 -6.17 -11.94
N SER A 259 -16.75 -7.31 -12.06
CA SER A 259 -18.09 -7.44 -11.49
C SER A 259 -18.13 -7.36 -9.95
N ASP A 260 -17.04 -7.72 -9.26
CA ASP A 260 -16.97 -7.56 -7.80
C ASP A 260 -16.91 -6.06 -7.43
N TRP A 261 -16.24 -5.24 -8.26
CA TRP A 261 -16.22 -3.80 -8.13
C TRP A 261 -17.57 -3.15 -8.47
N GLU A 262 -18.18 -3.58 -9.54
CA GLU A 262 -19.50 -3.09 -9.97
C GLU A 262 -20.54 -3.32 -8.88
N TYR A 263 -20.53 -4.50 -8.25
CA TYR A 263 -21.41 -4.78 -7.12
C TYR A 263 -21.10 -3.89 -5.90
N LEU A 264 -19.83 -3.66 -5.59
CA LEU A 264 -19.44 -2.73 -4.52
C LEU A 264 -20.06 -1.35 -4.76
N MET A 265 -19.93 -0.79 -5.96
CA MET A 265 -20.47 0.53 -6.29
C MET A 265 -22.01 0.55 -6.31
N GLU A 266 -22.62 -0.57 -6.75
CA GLU A 266 -24.08 -0.74 -6.62
C GLU A 266 -24.52 -0.76 -5.15
N TYR A 267 -23.77 -1.42 -4.29
CA TYR A 267 -24.02 -1.43 -2.85
C TYR A 267 -23.97 -0.02 -2.26
N PHE A 268 -22.93 0.77 -2.58
CA PHE A 268 -22.86 2.17 -2.19
C PHE A 268 -24.11 2.95 -2.65
N LYS A 269 -24.46 2.83 -3.93
CA LYS A 269 -25.61 3.52 -4.49
C LYS A 269 -26.94 3.18 -3.80
N LYS A 270 -27.14 1.89 -3.47
CA LYS A 270 -28.41 1.39 -2.92
C LYS A 270 -28.51 1.49 -1.39
N LYS A 271 -27.39 1.28 -0.68
CA LYS A 271 -27.38 1.16 0.79
C LYS A 271 -26.68 2.31 1.49
N LEU A 272 -25.74 2.96 0.82
CA LEU A 272 -24.93 4.07 1.32
C LEU A 272 -25.05 5.28 0.38
N SER A 273 -26.27 5.61 -0.04
CA SER A 273 -26.52 6.61 -1.09
C SER A 273 -25.95 7.99 -0.81
N LYS A 274 -25.83 8.39 0.46
CA LYS A 274 -25.20 9.65 0.88
C LYS A 274 -23.67 9.63 0.70
N GLU A 275 -23.08 8.45 0.64
CA GLU A 275 -21.64 8.23 0.55
C GLU A 275 -21.22 7.96 -0.90
N TYR A 276 -22.17 7.67 -1.79
CA TYR A 276 -21.90 7.20 -3.15
C TYR A 276 -21.06 8.20 -3.98
N GLU A 277 -21.45 9.47 -4.01
CA GLU A 277 -20.72 10.50 -4.76
C GLU A 277 -19.30 10.71 -4.24
N VAL A 278 -19.13 10.68 -2.91
CA VAL A 278 -17.83 10.79 -2.27
C VAL A 278 -16.96 9.56 -2.61
N ALA A 279 -17.57 8.37 -2.67
CA ALA A 279 -16.87 7.15 -3.06
C ALA A 279 -16.40 7.22 -4.52
N GLU A 280 -17.26 7.65 -5.45
CA GLU A 280 -16.85 7.87 -6.86
C GLU A 280 -15.69 8.86 -6.97
N GLN A 281 -15.75 9.99 -6.23
CA GLN A 281 -14.68 10.98 -6.23
C GLN A 281 -13.36 10.41 -5.69
N ILE A 282 -13.38 9.69 -4.56
CA ILE A 282 -12.17 9.11 -3.97
C ILE A 282 -11.58 8.03 -4.89
N PHE A 283 -12.43 7.15 -5.44
CA PHE A 283 -11.99 6.05 -6.29
C PHE A 283 -11.56 6.48 -7.70
N SER A 284 -11.95 7.68 -8.15
CA SER A 284 -11.38 8.32 -9.35
C SER A 284 -9.98 8.89 -9.12
N GLY A 285 -9.51 8.93 -7.88
CA GLY A 285 -8.14 9.32 -7.51
C GLY A 285 -7.11 8.22 -7.76
N ASN A 286 -5.85 8.55 -7.51
CA ASN A 286 -4.71 7.68 -7.81
C ASN A 286 -3.98 7.14 -6.57
N LEU A 287 -4.32 7.59 -5.38
CA LEU A 287 -3.63 7.21 -4.14
C LEU A 287 -4.53 6.35 -3.28
N TYR A 288 -4.03 5.18 -2.87
CA TYR A 288 -4.75 4.30 -1.95
C TYR A 288 -3.83 3.71 -0.87
N TYR A 289 -4.40 3.30 0.27
CA TYR A 289 -3.69 2.67 1.37
C TYR A 289 -3.59 1.17 1.15
N PRO A 290 -2.37 0.64 0.88
CA PRO A 290 -2.20 -0.74 0.50
C PRO A 290 -2.10 -1.69 1.69
N CYS A 291 -2.36 -2.97 1.43
CA CYS A 291 -2.03 -4.10 2.31
C CYS A 291 -2.89 -4.26 3.55
N ASN A 292 -4.04 -3.62 3.67
CA ASN A 292 -4.90 -3.70 4.86
C ASN A 292 -4.14 -3.44 6.18
N MET A 293 -3.07 -2.63 6.13
CA MET A 293 -2.19 -2.33 7.26
C MET A 293 -2.54 -0.98 7.87
N PHE A 294 -2.63 -0.93 9.18
CA PHE A 294 -2.74 0.32 9.94
C PHE A 294 -2.50 0.06 11.43
N ILE A 295 -2.28 1.12 12.20
CA ILE A 295 -2.32 1.11 13.66
C ILE A 295 -3.27 2.25 14.07
N ALA A 296 -4.32 1.94 14.79
CA ALA A 296 -5.35 2.92 15.16
C ALA A 296 -5.71 2.83 16.63
N ARG A 297 -6.24 3.91 17.18
CA ARG A 297 -6.95 3.84 18.45
C ARG A 297 -8.08 2.81 18.34
N LYS A 298 -8.32 2.05 19.40
CA LYS A 298 -9.32 0.97 19.39
C LYS A 298 -10.69 1.46 18.93
N GLU A 299 -11.11 2.64 19.37
CA GLU A 299 -12.43 3.18 18.96
C GLU A 299 -12.48 3.54 17.46
N VAL A 300 -11.35 3.89 16.84
CA VAL A 300 -11.28 4.16 15.39
C VAL A 300 -11.36 2.86 14.61
N LEU A 301 -10.65 1.82 15.09
CA LEU A 301 -10.77 0.48 14.53
C LEU A 301 -12.20 -0.02 14.60
N ASP A 302 -12.86 0.15 15.75
CA ASP A 302 -14.24 -0.32 15.95
C ASP A 302 -15.18 0.33 14.93
N GLN A 303 -15.08 1.65 14.74
CA GLN A 303 -15.89 2.38 13.74
C GLN A 303 -15.59 1.93 12.31
N LEU A 304 -14.31 1.70 11.97
CA LEU A 304 -13.93 1.19 10.66
C LEU A 304 -14.54 -0.19 10.43
N CYS A 305 -14.36 -1.12 11.36
CA CYS A 305 -14.79 -2.50 11.20
C CYS A 305 -16.32 -2.64 11.22
N GLU A 306 -17.00 -1.92 12.10
CA GLU A 306 -18.47 -1.88 12.16
C GLU A 306 -19.09 -1.41 10.84
N TRP A 307 -18.45 -0.45 10.18
CA TRP A 307 -18.89 0.04 8.87
C TRP A 307 -18.47 -0.92 7.74
N MET A 308 -17.22 -1.40 7.73
CA MET A 308 -16.62 -2.11 6.60
C MET A 308 -17.09 -3.57 6.48
N PHE A 309 -17.16 -4.33 7.58
CA PHE A 309 -17.46 -5.77 7.50
C PHE A 309 -18.84 -6.09 6.91
N PRO A 310 -19.93 -5.36 7.22
CA PRO A 310 -21.21 -5.55 6.53
C PRO A 310 -21.12 -5.44 5.01
N ILE A 311 -20.32 -4.49 4.50
CA ILE A 311 -20.08 -4.30 3.06
C ILE A 311 -19.33 -5.52 2.50
N LEU A 312 -18.24 -5.93 3.16
CA LEU A 312 -17.43 -7.07 2.74
C LEU A 312 -18.24 -8.37 2.72
N PHE A 313 -19.09 -8.61 3.73
CA PHE A 313 -19.97 -9.77 3.75
C PHE A 313 -21.01 -9.75 2.63
N ALA A 314 -21.56 -8.58 2.31
CA ALA A 314 -22.49 -8.44 1.19
C ALA A 314 -21.80 -8.72 -0.16
N VAL A 315 -20.61 -8.16 -0.37
CA VAL A 315 -19.79 -8.40 -1.56
C VAL A 315 -19.40 -9.87 -1.67
N ALA A 316 -18.93 -10.49 -0.58
CA ALA A 316 -18.55 -11.90 -0.54
C ALA A 316 -19.76 -12.83 -0.83
N LYS A 317 -20.93 -12.49 -0.28
CA LYS A 317 -22.18 -13.25 -0.54
C LYS A 317 -22.59 -13.16 -2.02
N HIS A 318 -22.44 -11.99 -2.63
CA HIS A 318 -22.78 -11.79 -4.05
C HIS A 318 -21.79 -12.48 -4.98
N GLY A 319 -20.49 -12.26 -4.74
CA GLY A 319 -19.42 -12.79 -5.59
C GLY A 319 -19.17 -14.29 -5.45
N GLY A 320 -19.55 -14.87 -4.31
CA GLY A 320 -19.35 -16.29 -4.00
C GLY A 320 -17.87 -16.71 -3.96
N GLU A 321 -17.63 -18.00 -3.88
CA GLU A 321 -16.28 -18.55 -3.95
C GLU A 321 -15.78 -18.62 -5.39
N LYS A 322 -14.51 -18.24 -5.60
CA LYS A 322 -13.85 -18.32 -6.90
C LYS A 322 -12.97 -19.59 -6.95
N LYS A 323 -12.88 -20.23 -8.13
CA LYS A 323 -12.03 -21.41 -8.33
C LYS A 323 -10.53 -21.07 -8.23
N ASP A 324 -10.15 -19.91 -8.75
CA ASP A 324 -8.79 -19.42 -8.65
C ASP A 324 -8.53 -18.88 -7.24
N SER A 325 -7.51 -19.38 -6.58
CA SER A 325 -7.19 -19.03 -5.18
C SER A 325 -6.79 -17.57 -5.00
N TYR A 326 -6.14 -16.96 -5.99
CA TYR A 326 -5.79 -15.55 -5.95
C TYR A 326 -7.04 -14.67 -6.12
N LEU A 327 -7.87 -14.97 -7.12
CA LEU A 327 -9.11 -14.23 -7.36
C LEU A 327 -10.13 -14.42 -6.23
N ASN A 328 -10.10 -15.56 -5.53
CA ASN A 328 -10.97 -15.81 -4.37
C ASN A 328 -10.71 -14.83 -3.20
N ARG A 329 -9.54 -14.19 -3.18
CA ARG A 329 -9.16 -13.21 -2.16
C ARG A 329 -9.73 -11.80 -2.39
N TYR A 330 -10.68 -11.64 -3.31
CA TYR A 330 -11.24 -10.34 -3.68
C TYR A 330 -11.79 -9.50 -2.50
N PRO A 331 -12.34 -10.06 -1.38
CA PRO A 331 -12.67 -9.24 -0.22
C PRO A 331 -11.47 -8.50 0.36
N GLY A 332 -10.28 -9.14 0.37
CA GLY A 332 -9.02 -8.49 0.81
C GLY A 332 -8.60 -7.36 -0.11
N PHE A 333 -8.81 -7.49 -1.43
CA PHE A 333 -8.52 -6.40 -2.38
C PHE A 333 -9.52 -5.25 -2.28
N ILE A 334 -10.79 -5.56 -2.04
CA ILE A 334 -11.85 -4.56 -1.82
C ILE A 334 -11.62 -3.81 -0.50
N SER A 335 -11.22 -4.50 0.56
CA SER A 335 -11.01 -3.87 1.86
C SER A 335 -9.92 -2.78 1.85
N GLU A 336 -8.85 -2.95 1.05
CA GLU A 336 -7.85 -1.87 0.88
C GLU A 336 -8.49 -0.58 0.33
N ARG A 337 -9.47 -0.71 -0.57
CA ARG A 337 -10.21 0.42 -1.15
C ARG A 337 -11.20 1.00 -0.15
N LEU A 338 -11.87 0.14 0.62
CA LEU A 338 -12.78 0.58 1.69
C LEU A 338 -12.02 1.29 2.83
N ILE A 339 -10.86 0.80 3.24
CA ILE A 339 -9.98 1.47 4.20
C ILE A 339 -9.56 2.84 3.65
N THR A 340 -9.21 2.89 2.36
CA THR A 340 -8.89 4.17 1.70
C THR A 340 -10.07 5.12 1.73
N TYR A 341 -11.26 4.65 1.33
CA TYR A 341 -12.47 5.45 1.37
C TYR A 341 -12.75 5.96 2.80
N PHE A 342 -12.73 5.06 3.78
CA PHE A 342 -13.06 5.41 5.16
C PHE A 342 -12.17 6.53 5.69
N PHE A 343 -10.86 6.43 5.57
CA PHE A 343 -9.98 7.46 6.08
C PHE A 343 -9.95 8.72 5.22
N GLU A 344 -10.04 8.63 3.89
CA GLU A 344 -10.10 9.80 3.01
C GLU A 344 -11.38 10.62 3.20
N SER A 345 -12.53 9.97 3.42
CA SER A 345 -13.80 10.64 3.68
C SER A 345 -13.93 11.23 5.10
N HIS A 346 -13.06 10.82 6.03
CA HIS A 346 -13.06 11.25 7.43
C HIS A 346 -11.77 11.98 7.85
N MET A 347 -11.03 12.56 6.89
CA MET A 347 -9.78 13.26 7.18
C MET A 347 -9.90 14.45 8.14
N GLU A 348 -11.07 15.07 8.22
CA GLU A 348 -11.34 16.15 9.19
C GLU A 348 -11.63 15.60 10.60
N LYS A 349 -12.12 14.37 10.68
CA LYS A 349 -12.48 13.71 11.95
C LYS A 349 -11.27 13.08 12.64
N TYR A 350 -10.38 12.44 11.85
CA TYR A 350 -9.26 11.70 12.39
C TYR A 350 -7.94 12.38 12.06
N ARG A 351 -7.07 12.47 13.06
CA ARG A 351 -5.71 12.92 12.86
C ARG A 351 -4.83 11.75 12.42
N VAL A 352 -4.40 11.82 11.17
CA VAL A 352 -3.65 10.76 10.49
C VAL A 352 -2.16 11.07 10.51
N ALA A 353 -1.34 10.06 10.80
CA ALA A 353 0.08 10.06 10.47
C ALA A 353 0.41 8.89 9.55
N TYR A 354 1.58 8.93 8.93
CA TYR A 354 2.02 7.93 7.97
C TYR A 354 3.32 7.29 8.40
N ALA A 355 3.51 6.02 8.04
CA ALA A 355 4.77 5.32 8.18
C ALA A 355 5.16 4.60 6.90
N ASN A 356 6.45 4.51 6.65
CA ASN A 356 6.97 3.60 5.66
C ASN A 356 6.83 2.16 6.14
N LYS A 357 6.80 1.23 5.20
CA LYS A 357 6.81 -0.20 5.49
C LYS A 357 7.97 -0.88 4.79
N ASN A 358 8.44 -1.98 5.37
CA ASN A 358 9.37 -2.89 4.71
C ASN A 358 8.61 -3.89 3.81
N PHE A 359 9.36 -4.71 3.13
CA PHE A 359 8.89 -5.93 2.47
C PHE A 359 10.00 -6.97 2.60
N LEU A 360 9.79 -7.95 3.46
CA LEU A 360 10.71 -9.06 3.69
C LEU A 360 10.60 -10.10 2.56
N ARG A 361 11.74 -10.65 2.16
CA ARG A 361 11.87 -11.64 1.08
C ARG A 361 11.98 -13.04 1.63
#